data_c373f0cbea0fd0a41b0952c0d9cfc161
#
_entry.id   c373f0cbea0fd0a41b0952c0d9cfc161
#
_cell.length_a   1.000
_cell.length_b   1.000
_cell.length_c   1.000
_cell.angle_alpha   90.00
_cell.angle_beta   90.00
_cell.angle_gamma   90.00
#
_symmetry.space_group_name_H-M   'P 1'
#
loop_
_entity.id
_entity.type
_entity.pdbx_description
1 polymer ?
#
loop_
_entity_poly.entity_id
_entity_poly.type
_entity_poly.pdbx_seq_one_letter_code
_entity_poly.pdbx_strand_id
1 'polypeptide(L)'
;MYRLLAIDLDGTLLTPQKLITPRTYNALRQAAEAGITIVIATGQTLSVLQNVCAELPLSVPQIIENGAIIADIHSGEVLHEQLLPPEHILPVLATLRAFGLNRAYHTLHRVYVDKDT
;
A
#
# COMPACT_ATOMS: atom_id res chain seq x y z
N MET A 1 18.34 0.27 20.39
CA MET A 1 16.89 0.00 20.53
C MET A 1 16.21 0.45 19.24
N TYR A 2 15.42 -0.43 18.59
CA TYR A 2 14.66 -0.06 17.37
C TYR A 2 13.53 0.89 17.74
N ARG A 3 13.27 1.89 16.88
CA ARG A 3 12.25 2.92 17.10
C ARG A 3 11.18 2.95 16.01
N LEU A 4 11.42 2.28 14.90
CA LEU A 4 10.52 2.18 13.76
C LEU A 4 10.50 0.73 13.27
N LEU A 5 9.31 0.27 12.90
CA LEU A 5 9.05 -1.03 12.28
C LEU A 5 8.30 -0.78 10.97
N ALA A 6 8.95 -1.03 9.83
CA ALA A 6 8.33 -1.03 8.52
C ALA A 6 7.94 -2.46 8.14
N ILE A 7 6.67 -2.66 7.75
CA ILE A 7 6.11 -3.99 7.49
C ILE A 7 5.38 -3.99 6.16
N ASP A 8 5.63 -5.02 5.34
CA ASP A 8 4.82 -5.30 4.15
C ASP A 8 3.51 -6.01 4.53
N LEU A 9 2.49 -5.88 3.68
CA LEU A 9 1.18 -6.50 3.88
C LEU A 9 1.12 -7.93 3.36
N ASP A 10 1.19 -8.08 2.05
CA ASP A 10 0.91 -9.33 1.37
C ASP A 10 2.03 -10.35 1.58
N GLY A 11 1.67 -11.51 2.13
CA GLY A 11 2.66 -12.55 2.43
C GLY A 11 3.52 -12.27 3.67
N THR A 12 3.30 -11.16 4.39
CA THR A 12 4.01 -10.80 5.62
C THR A 12 3.04 -10.57 6.77
N LEU A 13 2.30 -9.47 6.78
CA LEU A 13 1.36 -9.13 7.85
C LEU A 13 0.02 -9.88 7.69
N LEU A 14 -0.42 -10.07 6.45
CA LEU A 14 -1.69 -10.71 6.13
C LEU A 14 -1.57 -12.22 5.97
N THR A 15 -2.60 -12.92 6.45
CA THR A 15 -2.80 -14.35 6.14
C THR A 15 -3.11 -14.54 4.64
N PRO A 16 -3.09 -15.78 4.11
CA PRO A 16 -3.56 -16.07 2.75
C PRO A 16 -5.01 -15.63 2.49
N GLN A 17 -5.84 -15.55 3.55
CA GLN A 17 -7.21 -15.05 3.49
C GLN A 17 -7.32 -13.52 3.59
N LYS A 18 -6.19 -12.81 3.52
CA LYS A 18 -6.11 -11.33 3.61
C LYS A 18 -6.61 -10.75 4.93
N LEU A 19 -6.38 -11.47 6.02
CA LEU A 19 -6.77 -11.06 7.37
C LEU A 19 -5.55 -10.84 8.27
N ILE A 20 -5.67 -9.91 9.21
CA ILE A 20 -4.73 -9.73 10.32
C ILE A 20 -5.23 -10.57 11.49
N THR A 21 -4.37 -11.48 11.98
CA THR A 21 -4.76 -12.32 13.12
C THR A 21 -4.81 -11.51 14.42
N PRO A 22 -5.63 -11.92 15.41
CA PRO A 22 -5.64 -11.28 16.73
C PRO A 22 -4.24 -11.27 17.40
N ARG A 23 -3.45 -12.31 17.19
CA ARG A 23 -2.07 -12.39 17.71
C ARG A 23 -1.19 -11.31 17.07
N THR A 24 -1.25 -11.14 15.77
CA THR A 24 -0.49 -10.12 15.03
C THR A 24 -0.92 -8.72 15.45
N TYR A 25 -2.23 -8.47 15.52
CA TYR A 25 -2.78 -7.19 15.99
C TYR A 25 -2.28 -6.84 17.39
N ASN A 26 -2.36 -7.77 18.35
CA ASN A 26 -1.88 -7.55 19.71
C ASN A 26 -0.37 -7.29 19.79
N ALA A 27 0.44 -7.98 18.97
CA ALA A 27 1.88 -7.74 18.90
C ALA A 27 2.21 -6.32 18.40
N LEU A 28 1.52 -5.85 17.35
CA LEU A 28 1.69 -4.48 16.84
C LEU A 28 1.25 -3.43 17.86
N ARG A 29 0.12 -3.66 18.54
CA ARG A 29 -0.34 -2.78 19.62
C ARG A 29 0.69 -2.67 20.74
N GLN A 30 1.24 -3.78 21.21
CA GLN A 30 2.28 -3.78 22.23
C GLN A 30 3.56 -3.07 21.77
N ALA A 31 3.95 -3.24 20.49
CA ALA A 31 5.08 -2.53 19.91
C ALA A 31 4.85 -1.01 19.89
N ALA A 32 3.66 -0.58 19.49
CA ALA A 32 3.28 0.84 19.48
C ALA A 32 3.25 1.42 20.91
N GLU A 33 2.69 0.70 21.88
CA GLU A 33 2.68 1.07 23.31
C GLU A 33 4.10 1.17 23.90
N ALA A 34 5.05 0.37 23.39
CA ALA A 34 6.46 0.46 23.73
C ALA A 34 7.22 1.60 23.02
N GLY A 35 6.52 2.45 22.26
CA GLY A 35 7.09 3.60 21.57
C GLY A 35 7.74 3.28 20.21
N ILE A 36 7.44 2.12 19.61
CA ILE A 36 7.87 1.79 18.26
C ILE A 36 6.86 2.33 17.26
N THR A 37 7.32 3.17 16.34
CA THR A 37 6.50 3.67 15.23
C THR A 37 6.25 2.54 14.23
N ILE A 38 4.98 2.27 13.91
CA ILE A 38 4.60 1.26 12.92
C ILE A 38 4.34 1.95 11.58
N VAL A 39 4.99 1.47 10.52
CA VAL A 39 4.79 1.91 9.13
C VAL A 39 4.48 0.71 8.26
N ILE A 40 3.39 0.77 7.54
CA ILE A 40 3.10 -0.17 6.45
C ILE A 40 3.81 0.32 5.18
N ALA A 41 4.53 -0.57 4.51
CA ALA A 41 5.19 -0.31 3.24
C ALA A 41 4.76 -1.39 2.24
N THR A 42 3.92 -1.02 1.28
CA THR A 42 3.23 -2.00 0.42
C THR A 42 3.04 -1.50 -1.01
N GLY A 43 2.81 -2.43 -1.94
CA GLY A 43 2.35 -2.13 -3.31
C GLY A 43 0.85 -1.89 -3.42
N GLN A 44 0.08 -2.00 -2.33
CA GLN A 44 -1.36 -1.82 -2.35
C GLN A 44 -1.77 -0.33 -2.40
N THR A 45 -3.03 -0.10 -2.84
CA THR A 45 -3.64 1.24 -2.91
C THR A 45 -4.04 1.75 -1.53
N LEU A 46 -4.26 3.08 -1.42
CA LEU A 46 -4.77 3.70 -0.20
C LEU A 46 -6.08 3.06 0.28
N SER A 47 -7.00 2.78 -0.65
CA SER A 47 -8.30 2.18 -0.32
C SER A 47 -8.18 0.79 0.29
N VAL A 48 -7.22 0.00 -0.15
CA VAL A 48 -6.94 -1.32 0.45
C VAL A 48 -6.44 -1.16 1.89
N LEU A 49 -5.49 -0.25 2.12
CA LEU A 49 -5.00 0.01 3.48
C LEU A 49 -6.09 0.51 4.42
N GLN A 50 -6.92 1.44 3.95
CA GLN A 50 -8.03 1.98 4.74
C GLN A 50 -8.99 0.88 5.21
N ASN A 51 -9.22 -0.14 4.37
CA ASN A 51 -10.09 -1.26 4.72
C ASN A 51 -9.40 -2.30 5.62
N VAL A 52 -8.15 -2.65 5.33
CA VAL A 52 -7.44 -3.77 5.97
C VAL A 52 -6.76 -3.34 7.27
N CYS A 53 -6.26 -2.10 7.31
CA CYS A 53 -5.44 -1.59 8.39
C CYS A 53 -6.16 -0.57 9.28
N ALA A 54 -7.47 -0.36 9.12
CA ALA A 54 -8.25 0.66 9.84
C ALA A 54 -8.10 0.58 11.37
N GLU A 55 -7.98 -0.63 11.91
CA GLU A 55 -7.88 -0.88 13.36
C GLU A 55 -6.44 -0.97 13.87
N LEU A 56 -5.45 -0.90 12.99
CA LEU A 56 -4.06 -0.94 13.41
C LEU A 56 -3.63 0.37 14.10
N PRO A 57 -2.69 0.30 15.05
CA PRO A 57 -2.19 1.47 15.77
C PRO A 57 -1.20 2.27 14.91
N LEU A 58 -1.64 2.77 13.77
CA LEU A 58 -0.85 3.55 12.83
C LEU A 58 -1.00 5.03 13.15
N SER A 59 0.06 5.67 13.62
CA SER A 59 0.08 7.06 14.06
C SER A 59 0.82 8.01 13.11
N VAL A 60 1.30 7.50 12.00
CA VAL A 60 2.09 8.22 10.99
C VAL A 60 1.63 7.84 9.59
N PRO A 61 1.93 8.66 8.57
CA PRO A 61 1.65 8.31 7.18
C PRO A 61 2.31 7.00 6.75
N GLN A 62 1.67 6.31 5.80
CA GLN A 62 2.08 5.00 5.32
C GLN A 62 2.65 5.08 3.91
N ILE A 63 3.49 4.12 3.54
CA ILE A 63 4.12 4.01 2.22
C ILE A 63 3.29 3.04 1.38
N ILE A 64 2.71 3.52 0.29
CA ILE A 64 1.82 2.77 -0.60
C ILE A 64 2.28 2.84 -2.06
N GLU A 65 1.63 2.07 -2.94
CA GLU A 65 1.95 2.02 -4.37
C GLU A 65 3.45 1.82 -4.63
N ASN A 66 4.08 0.84 -3.92
CA ASN A 66 5.51 0.54 -4.02
C ASN A 66 6.43 1.75 -3.73
N GLY A 67 6.01 2.66 -2.87
CA GLY A 67 6.78 3.85 -2.50
C GLY A 67 6.50 5.09 -3.34
N ALA A 68 5.63 5.00 -4.34
CA ALA A 68 5.24 6.15 -5.15
C ALA A 68 4.40 7.17 -4.37
N ILE A 69 3.74 6.75 -3.30
CA ILE A 69 2.86 7.60 -2.51
C ILE A 69 3.13 7.41 -1.01
N ILE A 70 3.14 8.52 -0.26
CA ILE A 70 3.06 8.53 1.20
C ILE A 70 1.77 9.22 1.58
N ALA A 71 0.90 8.51 2.31
CA ALA A 71 -0.42 9.02 2.67
C ALA A 71 -0.82 8.64 4.10
N ASP A 72 -1.61 9.51 4.73
CA ASP A 72 -2.30 9.21 5.97
C ASP A 72 -3.56 8.40 5.67
N ILE A 73 -3.68 7.21 6.25
CA ILE A 73 -4.80 6.31 5.95
C ILE A 73 -6.11 6.76 6.61
N HIS A 74 -6.06 7.54 7.68
CA HIS A 74 -7.25 7.99 8.41
C HIS A 74 -7.89 9.21 7.73
N SER A 75 -7.08 10.20 7.37
CA SER A 75 -7.55 11.41 6.67
C SER A 75 -7.65 11.24 5.16
N GLY A 76 -6.88 10.33 4.58
CA GLY A 76 -6.72 10.20 3.13
C GLY A 76 -5.78 11.25 2.53
N GLU A 77 -5.11 12.05 3.37
CA GLU A 77 -4.18 13.10 2.91
C GLU A 77 -2.94 12.45 2.29
N VAL A 78 -2.59 12.91 1.08
CA VAL A 78 -1.34 12.55 0.39
C VAL A 78 -0.27 13.57 0.77
N LEU A 79 0.78 13.10 1.44
CA LEU A 79 1.88 13.95 1.87
C LEU A 79 3.02 14.00 0.85
N HIS A 80 3.18 12.94 0.09
CA HIS A 80 4.17 12.85 -0.98
C HIS A 80 3.67 11.95 -2.08
N GLU A 81 3.94 12.34 -3.34
CA GLU A 81 3.67 11.51 -4.51
C GLU A 81 4.77 11.66 -5.56
N GLN A 82 5.09 10.55 -6.21
CA GLN A 82 5.97 10.48 -7.36
C GLN A 82 5.25 9.68 -8.45
N LEU A 83 4.51 10.38 -9.29
CA LEU A 83 3.71 9.76 -10.34
C LEU A 83 4.48 9.62 -11.64
N LEU A 84 4.06 8.68 -12.47
CA LEU A 84 4.52 8.58 -13.85
C LEU A 84 4.06 9.83 -14.63
N PRO A 85 4.96 10.57 -15.29
CA PRO A 85 4.58 11.73 -16.10
C PRO A 85 3.52 11.33 -17.15
N PRO A 86 2.47 12.16 -17.35
CA PRO A 86 1.36 11.83 -18.26
C PRO A 86 1.80 11.45 -19.68
N GLU A 87 2.84 12.09 -20.20
CA GLU A 87 3.41 11.81 -21.53
C GLU A 87 3.98 10.40 -21.69
N HIS A 88 4.31 9.72 -20.59
CA HIS A 88 4.84 8.35 -20.61
C HIS A 88 3.76 7.27 -20.48
N ILE A 89 2.55 7.62 -20.06
CA ILE A 89 1.46 6.65 -19.79
C ILE A 89 1.11 5.87 -21.06
N LEU A 90 0.74 6.58 -22.13
CA LEU A 90 0.34 5.93 -23.39
C LEU A 90 1.46 5.14 -24.05
N PRO A 91 2.70 5.64 -24.16
CA PRO A 91 3.82 4.84 -24.67
C PRO A 91 4.08 3.56 -23.87
N VAL A 92 4.04 3.63 -22.54
CA VAL A 92 4.23 2.43 -21.69
C VAL A 92 3.10 1.43 -21.92
N LEU A 93 1.84 1.86 -21.91
CA LEU A 93 0.70 0.99 -22.17
C LEU A 93 0.76 0.35 -23.57
N ALA A 94 1.15 1.12 -24.60
CA ALA A 94 1.32 0.59 -25.96
C ALA A 94 2.43 -0.46 -26.03
N THR A 95 3.53 -0.25 -25.33
CA THR A 95 4.65 -1.20 -25.24
C THR A 95 4.19 -2.50 -24.58
N LEU A 96 3.54 -2.43 -23.44
CA LEU A 96 3.03 -3.61 -22.74
C LEU A 96 2.03 -4.39 -23.61
N ARG A 97 1.19 -3.67 -24.35
CA ARG A 97 0.25 -4.28 -25.30
C ARG A 97 0.96 -5.03 -26.43
N ALA A 98 2.01 -4.44 -27.00
CA ALA A 98 2.79 -5.07 -28.06
C ALA A 98 3.45 -6.40 -27.62
N PHE A 99 3.75 -6.53 -26.33
CA PHE A 99 4.27 -7.77 -25.73
C PHE A 99 3.17 -8.74 -25.26
N GLY A 100 1.91 -8.46 -25.50
CA GLY A 100 0.78 -9.32 -25.05
C GLY A 100 0.65 -9.42 -23.52
N LEU A 101 1.17 -8.45 -22.77
CA LEU A 101 1.12 -8.47 -21.31
C LEU A 101 -0.20 -7.88 -20.79
N ASN A 102 -0.73 -8.48 -19.73
CA ASN A 102 -1.81 -7.88 -18.98
C ASN A 102 -1.36 -6.57 -18.34
N ARG A 103 -2.21 -5.56 -18.38
CA ARG A 103 -1.89 -4.22 -17.91
C ARG A 103 -2.80 -3.82 -16.78
N ALA A 104 -2.21 -3.24 -15.74
CA ALA A 104 -2.93 -2.56 -14.69
C ALA A 104 -2.41 -1.12 -14.57
N TYR A 105 -3.32 -0.17 -14.49
CA TYR A 105 -3.02 1.23 -14.24
C TYR A 105 -3.59 1.60 -12.88
N HIS A 106 -2.72 2.02 -11.98
CA HIS A 106 -3.09 2.40 -10.62
C HIS A 106 -3.26 3.91 -10.51
N THR A 107 -4.31 4.30 -9.83
CA THR A 107 -4.51 5.65 -9.30
C THR A 107 -4.64 5.56 -7.79
N LEU A 108 -4.65 6.69 -7.08
CA LEU A 108 -4.76 6.70 -5.62
C LEU A 108 -5.92 5.84 -5.07
N HIS A 109 -7.04 5.76 -5.79
CA HIS A 109 -8.25 5.09 -5.32
C HIS A 109 -8.72 3.93 -6.18
N ARG A 110 -8.14 3.71 -7.37
CA ARG A 110 -8.64 2.72 -8.34
C ARG A 110 -7.52 2.03 -9.08
N VAL A 111 -7.78 0.79 -9.42
CA VAL A 111 -6.97 0.02 -10.36
C VAL A 111 -7.80 -0.22 -11.61
N TYR A 112 -7.30 0.21 -12.75
CA TYR A 112 -7.88 -0.07 -14.06
C TYR A 112 -7.12 -1.23 -14.69
N VAL A 113 -7.83 -2.27 -15.07
CA VAL A 113 -7.26 -3.48 -15.70
C VAL A 113 -7.78 -3.58 -17.12
N ASP A 114 -6.89 -3.89 -18.05
CA ASP A 114 -7.29 -4.15 -19.42
C ASP A 114 -8.04 -5.49 -19.52
N LYS A 115 -9.22 -5.46 -20.13
CA LYS A 115 -10.09 -6.64 -20.29
C LYS A 115 -9.89 -7.41 -21.60
N ASP A 116 -8.89 -7.10 -22.38
CA ASP A 116 -8.56 -7.84 -23.59
C ASP A 116 -7.91 -9.20 -23.26
N THR A 117 -8.64 -10.04 -22.55
CA THR A 117 -8.33 -11.46 -22.35
C THR A 117 -9.51 -12.29 -22.76
#